data_3d3f0270f40b920902eee1879efc53a0
#
_entry.id   3d3f0270f40b920902eee1879efc53a0
#
_cell.length_a   1.000
_cell.length_b   1.000
_cell.length_c   1.000
_cell.angle_alpha   90.00
_cell.angle_beta   90.00
_cell.angle_gamma   90.00
#
_symmetry.space_group_name_H-M   'P 1'
#
loop_
_entity.id
_entity.type
_entity.pdbx_description
1 polymer ?
#
loop_
_entity_poly.entity_id
_entity_poly.type
_entity_poly.pdbx_seq_one_letter_code
_entity_poly.pdbx_strand_id
1 'polypeptide(L)'
;MKSLFIKPAVVAGFTAVSLGVAIPAVAKDKPVLLKMPIYYGSHLPGLGTPAKYMADNAGILSGGSVKIKMYEPKKLIGSKEILDAVSSGKVQAGYATPGNWGGKMPAARLFSAVPFGPEAPEYMAWFMYGNGSKLHQELYDNSGYNVKTQICGIIAPETSGWFKKEIKSAEDLKGLKMRFFGLGAEVMEKLGVSTVGLPGGEIFPALEKGAIDATEFSMPAIDKRIGVSKIAKFNYYPGWHQQATAMELMINKDTWNGMSETQQAVITHLCRAATLDALANGEAIQAPVMRENIANGVQNKYWSDDMLATFEAKWEEVVAEQKAADPAFAKIWADLSAFREDYALWEKNAFLPRGK
;
A
#
# COMPACT_ATOMS: atom_id res chain seq x y z
N MET A 1 35.41 -91.92 31.45
CA MET A 1 36.18 -90.79 31.04
C MET A 1 35.87 -90.53 29.57
N LYS A 2 35.01 -89.55 29.29
CA LYS A 2 34.69 -89.09 27.90
C LYS A 2 35.05 -87.64 27.82
N SER A 3 36.05 -87.28 27.03
CA SER A 3 36.54 -86.00 26.79
C SER A 3 35.61 -85.25 25.81
N LEU A 4 35.12 -84.09 26.24
CA LEU A 4 34.28 -83.20 25.41
C LEU A 4 35.19 -82.19 24.63
N PHE A 5 35.23 -82.34 23.32
CA PHE A 5 35.90 -81.32 22.45
C PHE A 5 34.97 -80.18 22.19
N ILE A 6 35.34 -79.00 22.66
CA ILE A 6 34.67 -77.69 22.33
C ILE A 6 35.30 -77.18 21.04
N LYS A 7 34.47 -76.97 20.00
CA LYS A 7 34.88 -76.29 18.76
C LYS A 7 34.80 -74.77 18.94
N PRO A 8 35.75 -73.97 18.43
CA PRO A 8 35.65 -72.50 18.51
C PRO A 8 34.62 -71.99 17.49
N ALA A 9 33.74 -71.10 17.96
CA ALA A 9 32.80 -70.36 17.12
C ALA A 9 33.56 -69.25 16.41
N VAL A 10 33.45 -69.19 15.07
CA VAL A 10 33.94 -68.07 14.24
C VAL A 10 32.95 -66.96 14.36
N VAL A 11 33.35 -65.83 14.97
CA VAL A 11 32.57 -64.60 15.02
C VAL A 11 32.91 -63.85 13.72
N ALA A 12 31.95 -63.83 12.78
CA ALA A 12 32.03 -63.00 11.58
C ALA A 12 31.70 -61.53 11.97
N GLY A 13 32.72 -60.69 11.99
CA GLY A 13 32.56 -59.25 12.23
C GLY A 13 31.89 -58.57 11.01
N PHE A 14 30.68 -58.11 11.20
CA PHE A 14 30.02 -57.20 10.26
C PHE A 14 30.62 -55.80 10.40
N THR A 15 31.48 -55.39 9.46
CA THR A 15 31.93 -54.01 9.31
C THR A 15 30.80 -53.21 8.64
N ALA A 16 30.08 -52.42 9.42
CA ALA A 16 29.08 -51.48 8.93
C ALA A 16 29.83 -50.33 8.25
N VAL A 17 29.84 -50.30 6.93
CA VAL A 17 30.30 -49.15 6.14
C VAL A 17 29.18 -48.11 6.18
N SER A 18 29.30 -47.10 7.05
CA SER A 18 28.46 -45.94 7.03
C SER A 18 28.83 -45.08 5.81
N LEU A 19 28.04 -45.20 4.73
CA LEU A 19 28.04 -44.23 3.64
C LEU A 19 27.50 -42.89 4.21
N GLY A 20 28.40 -42.01 4.62
CA GLY A 20 28.11 -40.66 4.95
C GLY A 20 27.61 -39.93 3.68
N VAL A 21 26.29 -39.76 3.55
CA VAL A 21 25.72 -38.84 2.56
C VAL A 21 26.17 -37.46 3.00
N ALA A 22 27.19 -36.93 2.34
CA ALA A 22 27.58 -35.53 2.49
C ALA A 22 26.42 -34.68 1.93
N ILE A 23 25.56 -34.19 2.81
CA ILE A 23 24.57 -33.16 2.45
C ILE A 23 25.42 -31.94 2.07
N PRO A 24 25.35 -31.43 0.82
CA PRO A 24 26.09 -30.23 0.46
C PRO A 24 25.64 -29.11 1.41
N ALA A 25 26.61 -28.53 2.13
CA ALA A 25 26.35 -27.35 2.94
C ALA A 25 25.84 -26.26 1.98
N VAL A 26 24.55 -25.92 2.07
CA VAL A 26 23.99 -24.78 1.34
C VAL A 26 24.81 -23.55 1.77
N ALA A 27 25.53 -22.97 0.84
CA ALA A 27 26.32 -21.77 1.10
C ALA A 27 25.37 -20.71 1.70
N LYS A 28 25.73 -20.21 2.88
CA LYS A 28 24.90 -19.22 3.58
C LYS A 28 24.92 -17.92 2.76
N ASP A 29 23.75 -17.41 2.43
CA ASP A 29 23.61 -16.15 1.70
C ASP A 29 24.39 -15.03 2.39
N LYS A 30 25.04 -14.18 1.58
CA LYS A 30 25.68 -12.96 2.09
C LYS A 30 24.60 -12.05 2.68
N PRO A 31 24.72 -11.62 3.96
CA PRO A 31 23.72 -10.79 4.57
C PRO A 31 23.51 -9.45 3.83
N VAL A 32 22.24 -9.07 3.65
CA VAL A 32 21.83 -7.81 3.03
C VAL A 32 21.12 -6.95 4.09
N LEU A 33 21.51 -5.68 4.18
CA LEU A 33 20.87 -4.68 5.02
C LEU A 33 20.15 -3.66 4.13
N LEU A 34 18.82 -3.59 4.24
CA LEU A 34 17.98 -2.62 3.57
C LEU A 34 17.70 -1.44 4.54
N LYS A 35 18.36 -0.31 4.32
CA LYS A 35 18.00 0.96 4.98
C LYS A 35 16.76 1.48 4.26
N MET A 36 15.63 1.54 4.97
CA MET A 36 14.30 1.80 4.42
C MET A 36 13.64 2.99 5.13
N PRO A 37 13.81 4.22 4.64
CA PRO A 37 12.95 5.33 5.05
C PRO A 37 11.51 5.06 4.59
N ILE A 38 10.55 5.44 5.43
CA ILE A 38 9.12 5.28 5.18
C ILE A 38 8.44 6.65 5.04
N TYR A 39 7.40 6.70 4.20
CA TYR A 39 6.65 7.94 3.96
C TYR A 39 5.66 8.24 5.09
N TYR A 40 5.01 7.21 5.62
CA TYR A 40 3.99 7.27 6.66
C TYR A 40 4.52 6.69 7.97
N GLY A 41 4.15 7.31 9.11
CA GLY A 41 4.58 6.83 10.43
C GLY A 41 4.20 5.37 10.69
N SER A 42 5.10 4.58 11.24
CA SER A 42 4.91 3.15 11.50
C SER A 42 3.72 2.81 12.41
N HIS A 43 3.21 3.81 13.15
CA HIS A 43 2.06 3.69 14.03
C HIS A 43 0.71 3.80 13.30
N LEU A 44 0.70 4.17 12.00
CA LEU A 44 -0.53 4.33 11.22
C LEU A 44 -0.96 2.98 10.63
N PRO A 45 -2.15 2.44 11.01
CA PRO A 45 -2.63 1.16 10.51
C PRO A 45 -2.73 1.14 8.99
N GLY A 46 -2.25 0.07 8.35
CA GLY A 46 -2.30 -0.08 6.89
C GLY A 46 -1.35 0.83 6.10
N LEU A 47 -1.09 2.07 6.55
CA LEU A 47 -0.16 2.97 5.87
C LEU A 47 1.29 2.74 6.27
N GLY A 48 1.59 2.62 7.55
CA GLY A 48 2.96 2.45 8.07
C GLY A 48 3.20 1.09 8.73
N THR A 49 2.15 0.45 9.25
CA THR A 49 2.28 -0.88 9.89
C THR A 49 2.83 -1.96 8.97
N PRO A 50 2.55 -2.01 7.64
CA PRO A 50 3.17 -3.02 6.77
C PRO A 50 4.69 -2.89 6.69
N ALA A 51 5.22 -1.67 6.66
CA ALA A 51 6.67 -1.44 6.69
C ALA A 51 7.30 -1.96 7.99
N LYS A 52 6.62 -1.75 9.12
CA LYS A 52 7.05 -2.29 10.41
C LYS A 52 6.96 -3.82 10.44
N TYR A 53 5.86 -4.40 9.94
CA TYR A 53 5.70 -5.84 9.80
C TYR A 53 6.86 -6.47 9.01
N MET A 54 7.23 -5.87 7.87
CA MET A 54 8.36 -6.33 7.07
C MET A 54 9.69 -6.22 7.84
N ALA A 55 9.93 -5.11 8.52
CA ALA A 55 11.16 -4.89 9.28
C ALA A 55 11.32 -5.89 10.44
N ASP A 56 10.23 -6.19 11.14
CA ASP A 56 10.23 -7.13 12.26
C ASP A 56 10.43 -8.59 11.81
N ASN A 57 9.93 -8.97 10.64
CA ASN A 57 9.89 -10.37 10.20
C ASN A 57 10.98 -10.76 9.19
N ALA A 58 11.60 -9.80 8.48
CA ALA A 58 12.59 -10.10 7.44
C ALA A 58 13.74 -10.97 7.96
N GLY A 59 14.30 -10.61 9.12
CA GLY A 59 15.41 -11.36 9.72
C GLY A 59 15.01 -12.77 10.15
N ILE A 60 13.82 -12.93 10.68
CA ILE A 60 13.27 -14.23 11.13
C ILE A 60 13.09 -15.15 9.93
N LEU A 61 12.38 -14.69 8.90
CA LEU A 61 12.02 -15.50 7.73
C LEU A 61 13.24 -15.85 6.85
N SER A 62 14.27 -15.00 6.86
CA SER A 62 15.48 -15.20 6.06
C SER A 62 16.62 -15.90 6.81
N GLY A 63 16.41 -16.36 8.06
CA GLY A 63 17.50 -16.87 8.89
C GLY A 63 18.62 -15.85 9.12
N GLY A 64 18.29 -14.54 9.10
CA GLY A 64 19.21 -13.43 9.32
C GLY A 64 19.93 -12.92 8.06
N SER A 65 19.68 -13.53 6.89
CA SER A 65 20.33 -13.11 5.64
C SER A 65 19.74 -11.82 5.03
N VAL A 66 18.51 -11.43 5.40
CA VAL A 66 17.90 -10.15 5.05
C VAL A 66 17.55 -9.38 6.32
N LYS A 67 18.00 -8.15 6.42
CA LYS A 67 17.64 -7.24 7.52
C LYS A 67 17.08 -5.94 6.95
N ILE A 68 15.94 -5.48 7.47
CA ILE A 68 15.35 -4.19 7.13
C ILE A 68 15.51 -3.26 8.31
N LYS A 69 16.27 -2.18 8.12
CA LYS A 69 16.37 -1.08 9.08
C LYS A 69 15.44 0.04 8.63
N MET A 70 14.25 0.07 9.23
CA MET A 70 13.25 1.09 8.98
C MET A 70 13.62 2.42 9.62
N TYR A 71 13.27 3.52 8.96
CA TYR A 71 13.44 4.89 9.48
C TYR A 71 12.11 5.64 9.36
N GLU A 72 11.64 6.18 10.47
CA GLU A 72 10.44 7.02 10.53
C GLU A 72 10.53 8.24 9.59
N PRO A 73 9.38 8.82 9.18
CA PRO A 73 9.35 9.97 8.27
C PRO A 73 10.29 11.08 8.70
N LYS A 74 11.05 11.61 7.74
CA LYS A 74 12.02 12.72 7.93
C LYS A 74 13.22 12.39 8.84
N LYS A 75 13.40 11.15 9.32
CA LYS A 75 14.53 10.79 10.19
C LYS A 75 15.84 10.52 9.45
N LEU A 76 15.75 10.03 8.21
CA LEU A 76 16.94 9.76 7.39
C LEU A 76 17.01 10.69 6.18
N ILE A 77 15.89 10.84 5.48
CA ILE A 77 15.71 11.72 4.30
C ILE A 77 14.30 12.30 4.32
N GLY A 78 14.06 13.36 3.55
CA GLY A 78 12.74 13.94 3.35
C GLY A 78 11.79 12.95 2.66
N SER A 79 10.52 12.91 3.07
CA SER A 79 9.57 11.92 2.54
C SER A 79 9.42 12.01 1.01
N LYS A 80 9.41 13.22 0.43
CA LYS A 80 9.32 13.42 -1.02
C LYS A 80 10.59 13.04 -1.80
N GLU A 81 11.71 12.81 -1.10
CA GLU A 81 13.01 12.45 -1.68
C GLU A 81 13.27 10.95 -1.68
N ILE A 82 12.38 10.12 -1.10
CA ILE A 82 12.59 8.68 -0.94
C ILE A 82 12.84 8.00 -2.28
N LEU A 83 12.04 8.28 -3.32
CA LEU A 83 12.19 7.68 -4.64
C LEU A 83 13.57 7.96 -5.23
N ASP A 84 14.01 9.21 -5.22
CA ASP A 84 15.32 9.60 -5.80
C ASP A 84 16.47 8.98 -5.01
N ALA A 85 16.34 8.90 -3.69
CA ALA A 85 17.35 8.31 -2.81
C ALA A 85 17.49 6.80 -3.00
N VAL A 86 16.38 6.09 -3.26
CA VAL A 86 16.42 4.65 -3.60
C VAL A 86 16.99 4.47 -5.00
N SER A 87 16.52 5.23 -5.98
CA SER A 87 17.00 5.15 -7.37
C SER A 87 18.50 5.39 -7.48
N SER A 88 19.03 6.37 -6.77
CA SER A 88 20.47 6.67 -6.76
C SER A 88 21.32 5.72 -5.89
N GLY A 89 20.72 4.77 -5.18
CA GLY A 89 21.43 3.87 -4.25
C GLY A 89 21.87 4.52 -2.93
N LYS A 90 21.48 5.76 -2.66
CA LYS A 90 21.76 6.44 -1.36
C LYS A 90 21.14 5.68 -0.18
N VAL A 91 20.00 5.04 -0.40
CA VAL A 91 19.38 4.04 0.47
C VAL A 91 19.00 2.81 -0.34
N GLN A 92 18.95 1.64 0.30
CA GLN A 92 18.70 0.37 -0.38
C GLN A 92 17.22 0.14 -0.69
N ALA A 93 16.32 0.69 0.13
CA ALA A 93 14.88 0.53 -0.03
C ALA A 93 14.13 1.78 0.40
N GLY A 94 12.85 1.87 0.08
CA GLY A 94 11.91 2.89 0.52
C GLY A 94 10.48 2.36 0.52
N TYR A 95 9.63 2.89 1.38
CA TYR A 95 8.24 2.47 1.48
C TYR A 95 7.31 3.69 1.43
N ALA A 96 6.33 3.63 0.51
CA ALA A 96 5.40 4.73 0.25
C ALA A 96 4.13 4.22 -0.45
N THR A 97 3.28 5.12 -0.94
CA THR A 97 2.30 4.80 -1.99
C THR A 97 2.76 5.44 -3.31
N PRO A 98 2.56 4.76 -4.46
CA PRO A 98 2.99 5.26 -5.77
C PRO A 98 2.48 6.66 -6.10
N GLY A 99 1.27 7.00 -5.65
CA GLY A 99 0.65 8.32 -5.86
C GLY A 99 1.45 9.50 -5.31
N ASN A 100 2.37 9.27 -4.36
CA ASN A 100 3.26 10.34 -3.86
C ASN A 100 4.23 10.84 -4.94
N TRP A 101 4.41 10.08 -5.99
CA TRP A 101 5.29 10.41 -7.12
C TRP A 101 4.55 11.03 -8.31
N GLY A 102 3.24 11.30 -8.17
CA GLY A 102 2.40 11.85 -9.25
C GLY A 102 2.94 13.14 -9.88
N GLY A 103 3.68 13.95 -9.14
CA GLY A 103 4.37 15.13 -9.71
C GLY A 103 5.57 14.80 -10.61
N LYS A 104 6.09 13.57 -10.55
CA LYS A 104 7.22 13.08 -11.36
C LYS A 104 6.74 12.10 -12.44
N MET A 105 5.75 11.30 -12.11
CA MET A 105 5.15 10.27 -12.95
C MET A 105 3.62 10.33 -12.76
N PRO A 106 2.89 11.13 -13.56
CA PRO A 106 1.45 11.30 -13.38
C PRO A 106 0.67 9.98 -13.30
N ALA A 107 1.03 9.03 -14.16
CA ALA A 107 0.42 7.69 -14.18
C ALA A 107 0.65 6.85 -12.90
N ALA A 108 1.65 7.16 -12.06
CA ALA A 108 1.90 6.44 -10.82
C ALA A 108 0.70 6.48 -9.86
N ARG A 109 -0.14 7.49 -9.97
CA ARG A 109 -1.36 7.63 -9.18
C ARG A 109 -2.36 6.50 -9.44
N LEU A 110 -2.38 5.91 -10.64
CA LEU A 110 -3.22 4.75 -10.98
C LEU A 110 -2.82 3.46 -10.24
N PHE A 111 -1.61 3.40 -9.70
CA PHE A 111 -1.15 2.29 -8.86
C PHE A 111 -1.28 2.57 -7.36
N SER A 112 -1.87 3.68 -7.01
CA SER A 112 -2.13 4.10 -5.63
C SER A 112 -3.60 3.95 -5.28
N ALA A 113 -4.43 4.82 -5.82
CA ALA A 113 -5.88 4.85 -5.63
C ALA A 113 -6.54 5.51 -6.84
N VAL A 114 -7.74 5.05 -7.16
CA VAL A 114 -8.49 5.49 -8.34
C VAL A 114 -9.89 5.91 -7.90
N PRO A 115 -10.36 7.12 -8.24
CA PRO A 115 -11.74 7.50 -7.99
C PRO A 115 -12.71 6.55 -8.69
N PHE A 116 -13.76 6.11 -7.97
CA PHE A 116 -14.71 5.08 -8.41
C PHE A 116 -14.02 3.78 -8.87
N GLY A 117 -12.82 3.57 -8.36
CA GLY A 117 -11.89 2.53 -8.77
C GLY A 117 -12.11 1.20 -8.05
N PRO A 118 -11.13 0.29 -8.20
CA PRO A 118 -11.22 -1.05 -7.63
C PRO A 118 -11.20 -1.02 -6.11
N GLU A 119 -11.98 -1.90 -5.50
CA GLU A 119 -11.83 -2.28 -4.11
C GLU A 119 -10.58 -3.16 -3.93
N ALA A 120 -10.17 -3.38 -2.67
CA ALA A 120 -8.93 -4.11 -2.39
C ALA A 120 -8.84 -5.51 -3.04
N PRO A 121 -9.88 -6.37 -3.04
CA PRO A 121 -9.81 -7.68 -3.71
C PRO A 121 -9.59 -7.57 -5.22
N GLU A 122 -10.33 -6.69 -5.89
CA GLU A 122 -10.21 -6.42 -7.32
C GLU A 122 -8.83 -5.89 -7.68
N TYR A 123 -8.35 -4.91 -6.91
CA TYR A 123 -7.05 -4.28 -7.15
C TYR A 123 -5.89 -5.24 -6.95
N MET A 124 -5.95 -6.07 -5.90
CA MET A 124 -4.96 -7.13 -5.66
C MET A 124 -4.97 -8.18 -6.76
N ALA A 125 -6.15 -8.54 -7.29
CA ALA A 125 -6.25 -9.48 -8.41
C ALA A 125 -5.58 -8.90 -9.67
N TRP A 126 -5.80 -7.62 -9.98
CA TRP A 126 -5.13 -6.94 -11.07
C TRP A 126 -3.61 -6.88 -10.89
N PHE A 127 -3.13 -6.52 -9.68
CA PHE A 127 -1.69 -6.50 -9.40
C PHE A 127 -1.04 -7.87 -9.50
N MET A 128 -1.66 -8.90 -8.92
CA MET A 128 -1.01 -10.21 -8.73
C MET A 128 -1.18 -11.17 -9.90
N TYR A 129 -2.29 -11.08 -10.62
CA TYR A 129 -2.68 -12.03 -11.67
C TYR A 129 -3.08 -11.37 -12.99
N GLY A 130 -3.32 -10.05 -13.00
CA GLY A 130 -3.40 -9.22 -14.19
C GLY A 130 -2.05 -8.63 -14.56
N ASN A 131 -2.07 -7.51 -15.29
CA ASN A 131 -0.85 -6.81 -15.72
C ASN A 131 -0.38 -5.74 -14.73
N GLY A 132 -1.07 -5.49 -13.63
CA GLY A 132 -0.83 -4.37 -12.72
C GLY A 132 0.62 -4.26 -12.24
N SER A 133 1.20 -5.33 -11.69
CA SER A 133 2.60 -5.31 -11.22
C SER A 133 3.61 -5.14 -12.35
N LYS A 134 3.32 -5.67 -13.54
CA LYS A 134 4.18 -5.50 -14.72
C LYS A 134 4.16 -4.04 -15.18
N LEU A 135 2.99 -3.47 -15.35
CA LEU A 135 2.82 -2.08 -15.77
C LEU A 135 3.39 -1.10 -14.73
N HIS A 136 3.25 -1.43 -13.44
CA HIS A 136 3.87 -0.67 -12.36
C HIS A 136 5.39 -0.63 -12.48
N GLN A 137 6.04 -1.77 -12.68
CA GLN A 137 7.50 -1.82 -12.90
C GLN A 137 7.90 -1.10 -14.19
N GLU A 138 7.18 -1.32 -15.30
CA GLU A 138 7.45 -0.67 -16.59
C GLU A 138 7.38 0.86 -16.49
N LEU A 139 6.45 1.40 -15.70
CA LEU A 139 6.35 2.85 -15.50
C LEU A 139 7.64 3.43 -14.90
N TYR A 140 8.16 2.80 -13.85
CA TYR A 140 9.41 3.26 -13.20
C TYR A 140 10.62 3.11 -14.13
N ASP A 141 10.70 2.00 -14.86
CA ASP A 141 11.77 1.73 -15.80
C ASP A 141 11.80 2.77 -16.94
N ASN A 142 10.65 3.04 -17.53
CA ASN A 142 10.50 4.01 -18.62
C ASN A 142 10.71 5.46 -18.15
N SER A 143 10.51 5.71 -16.85
CA SER A 143 10.77 7.03 -16.24
C SER A 143 12.22 7.18 -15.76
N GLY A 144 13.09 6.20 -16.00
CA GLY A 144 14.52 6.25 -15.70
C GLY A 144 14.87 5.99 -14.23
N TYR A 145 13.95 5.45 -13.42
CA TYR A 145 14.23 5.12 -12.03
C TYR A 145 14.83 3.71 -11.88
N ASN A 146 16.01 3.64 -11.25
CA ASN A 146 16.71 2.38 -10.96
C ASN A 146 16.13 1.69 -9.71
N VAL A 147 14.85 1.32 -9.75
CA VAL A 147 14.15 0.68 -8.64
C VAL A 147 13.41 -0.58 -9.06
N LYS A 148 13.42 -1.59 -8.21
CA LYS A 148 12.51 -2.74 -8.23
C LYS A 148 11.33 -2.41 -7.34
N THR A 149 10.13 -2.51 -7.87
CA THR A 149 8.88 -2.22 -7.16
C THR A 149 8.14 -3.50 -6.79
N GLN A 150 7.49 -3.51 -5.62
CA GLN A 150 6.56 -4.56 -5.20
C GLN A 150 5.42 -3.94 -4.39
N ILE A 151 4.20 -4.41 -4.60
CA ILE A 151 3.08 -4.04 -3.73
C ILE A 151 3.23 -4.77 -2.40
N CYS A 152 3.28 -4.01 -1.32
CA CYS A 152 3.56 -4.49 0.03
C CYS A 152 2.58 -3.95 1.08
N GLY A 153 1.41 -3.59 0.68
CA GLY A 153 0.32 -3.17 1.52
C GLY A 153 -0.87 -2.73 0.69
N ILE A 154 -2.04 -2.87 1.25
CA ILE A 154 -3.28 -2.30 0.72
C ILE A 154 -4.17 -1.97 1.90
N ILE A 155 -4.89 -0.86 1.83
CA ILE A 155 -5.86 -0.47 2.84
C ILE A 155 -7.28 -0.62 2.30
N ALA A 156 -8.22 -0.77 3.25
CA ALA A 156 -9.64 -0.75 3.02
C ALA A 156 -10.14 0.63 2.54
N PRO A 157 -11.40 0.76 2.11
CA PRO A 157 -11.96 2.03 1.68
C PRO A 157 -11.79 3.14 2.70
N GLU A 158 -11.51 4.34 2.21
CA GLU A 158 -11.36 5.52 3.04
C GLU A 158 -12.70 6.23 3.29
N THR A 159 -12.68 7.27 4.13
CA THR A 159 -13.79 8.23 4.19
C THR A 159 -13.60 9.28 3.09
N SER A 160 -14.68 9.91 2.63
CA SER A 160 -14.59 11.00 1.64
C SER A 160 -13.93 12.26 2.20
N GLY A 161 -13.85 12.36 3.51
CA GLY A 161 -13.18 13.47 4.17
C GLY A 161 -13.95 14.05 5.36
N TRP A 162 -13.29 14.99 5.98
CA TRP A 162 -13.69 15.67 7.21
C TRP A 162 -13.88 17.16 6.95
N PHE A 163 -15.04 17.67 7.31
CA PHE A 163 -15.44 19.03 7.06
C PHE A 163 -15.79 19.73 8.36
N LYS A 164 -15.44 21.01 8.47
CA LYS A 164 -15.85 21.87 9.61
C LYS A 164 -17.33 22.25 9.53
N LYS A 165 -17.89 22.29 8.32
CA LYS A 165 -19.30 22.59 8.03
C LYS A 165 -19.91 21.44 7.25
N GLU A 166 -21.23 21.31 7.37
CA GLU A 166 -21.99 20.36 6.55
C GLU A 166 -21.99 20.80 5.09
N ILE A 167 -21.79 19.86 4.18
CA ILE A 167 -21.86 20.03 2.72
C ILE A 167 -23.20 19.46 2.25
N LYS A 168 -24.07 20.31 1.76
CA LYS A 168 -25.42 19.92 1.33
C LYS A 168 -25.55 19.82 -0.18
N SER A 169 -24.67 20.49 -0.91
CA SER A 169 -24.69 20.54 -2.37
C SER A 169 -23.30 20.81 -2.93
N ALA A 170 -23.12 20.66 -4.26
CA ALA A 170 -21.89 20.99 -4.94
C ALA A 170 -21.51 22.49 -4.80
N GLU A 171 -22.48 23.36 -4.60
CA GLU A 171 -22.21 24.81 -4.38
C GLU A 171 -21.41 25.04 -3.09
N ASP A 172 -21.63 24.22 -2.05
CA ASP A 172 -20.92 24.32 -0.77
C ASP A 172 -19.43 23.95 -0.87
N LEU A 173 -19.04 23.29 -1.97
CA LEU A 173 -17.64 22.94 -2.26
C LEU A 173 -16.86 24.11 -2.87
N LYS A 174 -17.53 25.07 -3.52
CA LYS A 174 -16.88 26.18 -4.22
C LYS A 174 -16.08 27.06 -3.27
N GLY A 175 -14.80 27.25 -3.59
CA GLY A 175 -13.89 28.09 -2.79
C GLY A 175 -13.40 27.44 -1.49
N LEU A 176 -13.82 26.21 -1.19
CA LEU A 176 -13.36 25.45 -0.04
C LEU A 176 -11.86 25.17 -0.17
N LYS A 177 -11.08 25.42 0.87
CA LYS A 177 -9.66 25.03 0.93
C LYS A 177 -9.55 23.66 1.57
N MET A 178 -9.12 22.68 0.80
CA MET A 178 -9.11 21.30 1.26
C MET A 178 -7.77 20.60 1.01
N ARG A 179 -7.26 19.90 2.02
CA ARG A 179 -6.20 18.94 1.76
C ARG A 179 -6.82 17.75 1.05
N PHE A 180 -6.30 17.44 -0.16
CA PHE A 180 -6.75 16.29 -0.92
C PHE A 180 -5.59 15.61 -1.63
N PHE A 181 -5.65 14.27 -1.78
CA PHE A 181 -4.59 13.46 -2.35
C PHE A 181 -4.98 12.83 -3.69
N GLY A 182 -4.00 12.68 -4.56
CA GLY A 182 -4.11 11.85 -5.76
C GLY A 182 -5.06 12.40 -6.82
N LEU A 183 -5.68 11.50 -7.57
CA LEU A 183 -6.58 11.85 -8.67
C LEU A 183 -7.90 12.47 -8.19
N GLY A 184 -8.33 12.15 -6.98
CA GLY A 184 -9.51 12.77 -6.38
C GLY A 184 -9.36 14.28 -6.16
N ALA A 185 -8.14 14.78 -5.97
CA ALA A 185 -7.89 16.22 -5.89
C ALA A 185 -8.31 16.94 -7.17
N GLU A 186 -7.99 16.39 -8.35
CA GLU A 186 -8.36 16.98 -9.64
C GLU A 186 -9.88 17.00 -9.85
N VAL A 187 -10.58 15.96 -9.36
CA VAL A 187 -12.06 15.95 -9.37
C VAL A 187 -12.63 17.09 -8.53
N MET A 188 -12.09 17.27 -7.33
CA MET A 188 -12.53 18.35 -6.43
C MET A 188 -12.20 19.75 -6.98
N GLU A 189 -11.07 19.91 -7.65
CA GLU A 189 -10.71 21.17 -8.34
C GLU A 189 -11.72 21.55 -9.43
N LYS A 190 -12.21 20.56 -10.19
CA LYS A 190 -13.28 20.78 -11.18
C LYS A 190 -14.62 21.22 -10.56
N LEU A 191 -14.78 20.99 -9.28
CA LEU A 191 -15.94 21.47 -8.49
C LEU A 191 -15.68 22.79 -7.76
N GLY A 192 -14.54 23.42 -8.02
CA GLY A 192 -14.18 24.72 -7.47
C GLY A 192 -13.53 24.67 -6.09
N VAL A 193 -13.09 23.49 -5.63
CA VAL A 193 -12.29 23.35 -4.40
C VAL A 193 -10.85 23.77 -4.69
N SER A 194 -10.24 24.50 -3.77
CA SER A 194 -8.80 24.79 -3.78
C SER A 194 -8.06 23.69 -3.02
N THR A 195 -7.40 22.76 -3.74
CA THR A 195 -6.72 21.63 -3.12
C THR A 195 -5.25 21.91 -2.77
N VAL A 196 -4.74 21.22 -1.77
CA VAL A 196 -3.33 21.22 -1.38
C VAL A 196 -2.92 19.85 -0.87
N GLY A 197 -1.71 19.39 -1.26
CA GLY A 197 -1.12 18.16 -0.75
C GLY A 197 -0.27 18.40 0.50
N LEU A 198 -0.73 17.91 1.67
CA LEU A 198 0.00 17.99 2.95
C LEU A 198 0.28 16.59 3.49
N PRO A 199 1.49 16.34 4.03
CA PRO A 199 1.77 15.14 4.82
C PRO A 199 0.87 15.06 6.06
N GLY A 200 0.54 13.83 6.51
CA GLY A 200 -0.40 13.61 7.61
C GLY A 200 -0.13 14.42 8.89
N GLY A 201 1.14 14.57 9.28
CA GLY A 201 1.53 15.35 10.47
C GLY A 201 1.33 16.87 10.34
N GLU A 202 1.05 17.38 9.14
CA GLU A 202 0.82 18.80 8.88
C GLU A 202 -0.68 19.15 8.78
N ILE A 203 -1.56 18.14 8.69
CA ILE A 203 -3.01 18.32 8.49
C ILE A 203 -3.67 18.96 9.71
N PHE A 204 -3.44 18.42 10.91
CA PHE A 204 -4.05 18.93 12.13
C PHE A 204 -3.71 20.42 12.36
N PRO A 205 -2.42 20.84 12.33
CA PRO A 205 -2.06 22.25 12.45
C PRO A 205 -2.67 23.15 11.37
N ALA A 206 -2.80 22.65 10.12
CA ALA A 206 -3.41 23.42 9.03
C ALA A 206 -4.91 23.62 9.23
N LEU A 207 -5.64 22.59 9.70
CA LEU A 207 -7.04 22.69 10.08
C LEU A 207 -7.23 23.62 11.27
N GLU A 208 -6.42 23.50 12.32
CA GLU A 208 -6.52 24.28 13.54
C GLU A 208 -6.32 25.78 13.28
N LYS A 209 -5.33 26.11 12.45
CA LYS A 209 -5.01 27.50 12.07
C LYS A 209 -5.95 28.08 11.00
N GLY A 210 -6.86 27.28 10.44
CA GLY A 210 -7.75 27.70 9.36
C GLY A 210 -7.06 27.89 8.01
N ALA A 211 -5.86 27.32 7.81
CA ALA A 211 -5.20 27.29 6.51
C ALA A 211 -5.95 26.38 5.52
N ILE A 212 -6.63 25.36 6.03
CA ILE A 212 -7.58 24.53 5.29
C ILE A 212 -8.91 24.44 6.06
N ASP A 213 -10.00 24.26 5.32
CA ASP A 213 -11.38 24.16 5.85
C ASP A 213 -11.82 22.70 6.01
N ALA A 214 -11.24 21.81 5.19
CA ALA A 214 -11.54 20.40 5.13
C ALA A 214 -10.29 19.57 4.79
N THR A 215 -10.38 18.29 5.00
CA THR A 215 -9.34 17.34 4.62
C THR A 215 -9.94 15.96 4.36
N GLU A 216 -9.41 15.22 3.41
CA GLU A 216 -9.39 13.77 3.46
C GLU A 216 -8.00 13.31 3.90
N PHE A 217 -7.88 12.11 4.40
CA PHE A 217 -6.56 11.54 4.63
C PHE A 217 -6.58 10.02 4.51
N SER A 218 -7.49 9.31 5.19
CA SER A 218 -7.55 7.86 5.12
C SER A 218 -8.82 7.28 5.78
N MET A 219 -8.68 6.11 6.40
CA MET A 219 -9.72 5.41 7.15
C MET A 219 -9.97 6.06 8.52
N PRO A 220 -11.17 5.90 9.14
CA PRO A 220 -11.49 6.47 10.45
C PRO A 220 -10.45 6.24 11.53
N ALA A 221 -9.86 5.02 11.58
CA ALA A 221 -8.86 4.68 12.59
C ALA A 221 -7.52 5.41 12.40
N ILE A 222 -7.18 5.77 11.18
CA ILE A 222 -5.98 6.56 10.86
C ILE A 222 -6.26 8.03 11.15
N ASP A 223 -7.39 8.54 10.68
CA ASP A 223 -7.80 9.93 10.82
C ASP A 223 -7.93 10.35 12.29
N LYS A 224 -8.43 9.43 13.13
CA LYS A 224 -8.42 9.61 14.59
C LYS A 224 -7.01 9.85 15.14
N ARG A 225 -6.00 9.11 14.64
CA ARG A 225 -4.60 9.22 15.12
C ARG A 225 -3.95 10.54 14.73
N ILE A 226 -4.35 11.14 13.63
CA ILE A 226 -3.89 12.49 13.26
C ILE A 226 -4.79 13.59 13.84
N GLY A 227 -5.87 13.24 14.53
CA GLY A 227 -6.65 14.14 15.37
C GLY A 227 -7.69 15.00 14.65
N VAL A 228 -8.01 14.74 13.37
CA VAL A 228 -8.91 15.58 12.57
C VAL A 228 -10.32 15.70 13.16
N SER A 229 -10.84 14.65 13.77
CA SER A 229 -12.15 14.61 14.42
C SER A 229 -12.31 15.58 15.60
N LYS A 230 -11.23 16.13 16.13
CA LYS A 230 -11.27 17.15 17.18
C LYS A 230 -11.75 18.49 16.64
N ILE A 231 -11.47 18.78 15.35
CA ILE A 231 -11.74 20.08 14.72
C ILE A 231 -12.87 19.98 13.70
N ALA A 232 -12.84 18.99 12.81
CA ALA A 232 -13.86 18.76 11.81
C ALA A 232 -14.84 17.68 12.30
N LYS A 233 -16.15 18.01 12.34
CA LYS A 233 -17.17 17.16 12.95
C LYS A 233 -18.06 16.44 11.94
N PHE A 234 -17.99 16.80 10.66
CA PHE A 234 -18.75 16.15 9.60
C PHE A 234 -17.82 15.22 8.83
N ASN A 235 -18.05 13.92 8.92
CA ASN A 235 -17.29 12.91 8.19
C ASN A 235 -18.17 12.27 7.12
N TYR A 236 -17.73 12.33 5.86
CA TYR A 236 -18.54 11.93 4.70
C TYR A 236 -18.16 10.57 4.16
N TYR A 237 -19.15 9.84 3.65
CA TYR A 237 -19.10 8.51 3.07
C TYR A 237 -19.93 8.41 1.79
N PRO A 238 -19.68 7.40 0.93
CA PRO A 238 -18.47 6.57 0.88
C PRO A 238 -17.26 7.35 0.41
N GLY A 239 -16.06 6.81 0.62
CA GLY A 239 -14.81 7.35 0.08
C GLY A 239 -14.67 7.06 -1.41
N TRP A 240 -15.43 7.72 -2.23
CA TRP A 240 -15.52 7.53 -3.68
C TRP A 240 -14.18 7.67 -4.41
N HIS A 241 -13.25 8.41 -3.83
CA HIS A 241 -11.94 8.74 -4.41
C HIS A 241 -10.88 7.65 -4.16
N GLN A 242 -11.05 6.83 -3.09
CA GLN A 242 -10.10 5.77 -2.69
C GLN A 242 -10.85 4.60 -2.06
N GLN A 243 -11.32 3.67 -2.92
CA GLN A 243 -11.94 2.41 -2.47
C GLN A 243 -10.89 1.39 -2.01
N ALA A 244 -9.65 1.59 -2.39
CA ALA A 244 -8.46 0.96 -1.83
C ALA A 244 -7.25 1.85 -2.11
N THR A 245 -6.22 1.77 -1.27
CA THR A 245 -4.93 2.41 -1.54
C THR A 245 -3.81 1.40 -1.41
N ALA A 246 -3.07 1.19 -2.51
CA ALA A 246 -1.94 0.27 -2.51
C ALA A 246 -0.66 0.98 -2.03
N MET A 247 0.15 0.22 -1.31
CA MET A 247 1.45 0.63 -0.79
C MET A 247 2.55 -0.17 -1.47
N GLU A 248 3.67 0.47 -1.74
CA GLU A 248 4.80 -0.14 -2.43
C GLU A 248 6.06 -0.17 -1.56
N LEU A 249 6.82 -1.24 -1.74
CA LEU A 249 8.23 -1.32 -1.41
C LEU A 249 9.03 -1.07 -2.69
N MET A 250 9.90 -0.08 -2.65
CA MET A 250 10.90 0.18 -3.69
C MET A 250 12.25 -0.31 -3.18
N ILE A 251 12.98 -1.07 -3.99
CA ILE A 251 14.36 -1.50 -3.71
C ILE A 251 15.25 -1.02 -4.85
N ASN A 252 16.41 -0.45 -4.55
CA ASN A 252 17.39 -0.13 -5.59
C ASN A 252 17.71 -1.40 -6.41
N LYS A 253 17.67 -1.32 -7.75
CA LYS A 253 17.82 -2.50 -8.62
C LYS A 253 19.18 -3.18 -8.47
N ASP A 254 20.26 -2.43 -8.24
CA ASP A 254 21.57 -3.05 -8.06
C ASP A 254 21.62 -3.85 -6.75
N THR A 255 20.97 -3.32 -5.70
CA THR A 255 20.77 -4.06 -4.45
C THR A 255 19.92 -5.31 -4.66
N TRP A 256 18.79 -5.20 -5.38
CA TRP A 256 17.91 -6.32 -5.68
C TRP A 256 18.62 -7.42 -6.50
N ASN A 257 19.33 -7.04 -7.56
CA ASN A 257 20.05 -7.95 -8.43
C ASN A 257 21.25 -8.63 -7.73
N GLY A 258 21.78 -8.00 -6.69
CA GLY A 258 22.83 -8.57 -5.84
C GLY A 258 22.32 -9.54 -4.76
N MET A 259 21.01 -9.67 -4.59
CA MET A 259 20.40 -10.63 -3.67
C MET A 259 20.29 -12.01 -4.30
N SER A 260 20.38 -13.06 -3.48
CA SER A 260 20.07 -14.43 -3.92
C SER A 260 18.57 -14.58 -4.22
N GLU A 261 18.22 -15.61 -5.00
CA GLU A 261 16.82 -15.97 -5.28
C GLU A 261 16.04 -16.20 -3.98
N THR A 262 16.67 -16.83 -2.98
CA THR A 262 16.07 -17.03 -1.65
C THR A 262 15.74 -15.71 -0.96
N GLN A 263 16.67 -14.75 -0.98
CA GLN A 263 16.46 -13.44 -0.38
C GLN A 263 15.36 -12.65 -1.11
N GLN A 264 15.34 -12.70 -2.44
CA GLN A 264 14.28 -12.08 -3.25
C GLN A 264 12.91 -12.72 -2.99
N ALA A 265 12.86 -14.06 -2.87
CA ALA A 265 11.63 -14.78 -2.53
C ALA A 265 11.13 -14.41 -1.13
N VAL A 266 12.02 -14.31 -0.13
CA VAL A 266 11.65 -13.85 1.23
C VAL A 266 10.99 -12.48 1.16
N ILE A 267 11.57 -11.50 0.47
CA ILE A 267 10.98 -10.16 0.34
C ILE A 267 9.62 -10.22 -0.35
N THR A 268 9.51 -10.98 -1.45
CA THR A 268 8.26 -11.11 -2.21
C THR A 268 7.13 -11.70 -1.36
N HIS A 269 7.40 -12.78 -0.62
CA HIS A 269 6.39 -13.39 0.24
C HIS A 269 6.10 -12.55 1.47
N LEU A 270 7.08 -11.83 2.00
CA LEU A 270 6.90 -10.89 3.11
C LEU A 270 5.99 -9.72 2.71
N CYS A 271 6.12 -9.20 1.48
CA CYS A 271 5.20 -8.20 0.95
C CYS A 271 3.76 -8.71 0.87
N ARG A 272 3.55 -9.94 0.41
CA ARG A 272 2.21 -10.56 0.38
C ARG A 272 1.60 -10.71 1.77
N ALA A 273 2.40 -11.19 2.73
CA ALA A 273 1.97 -11.32 4.12
C ALA A 273 1.64 -9.96 4.75
N ALA A 274 2.49 -8.95 4.54
CA ALA A 274 2.25 -7.59 5.02
C ALA A 274 0.99 -6.95 4.41
N THR A 275 0.70 -7.26 3.13
CA THR A 275 -0.51 -6.78 2.45
C THR A 275 -1.77 -7.38 3.07
N LEU A 276 -1.78 -8.69 3.32
CA LEU A 276 -2.92 -9.37 3.95
C LEU A 276 -3.14 -8.89 5.39
N ASP A 277 -2.06 -8.76 6.18
CA ASP A 277 -2.12 -8.25 7.55
C ASP A 277 -2.68 -6.82 7.60
N ALA A 278 -2.20 -5.95 6.71
CA ALA A 278 -2.65 -4.57 6.61
C ALA A 278 -4.16 -4.46 6.32
N LEU A 279 -4.64 -5.23 5.35
CA LEU A 279 -6.06 -5.26 4.98
C LEU A 279 -6.91 -5.79 6.13
N ALA A 280 -6.57 -6.96 6.67
CA ALA A 280 -7.34 -7.60 7.74
C ALA A 280 -7.40 -6.71 8.99
N ASN A 281 -6.28 -6.11 9.41
CA ASN A 281 -6.24 -5.18 10.52
C ASN A 281 -7.06 -3.91 10.19
N GLY A 282 -6.87 -3.36 8.98
CA GLY A 282 -7.59 -2.17 8.52
C GLY A 282 -9.10 -2.33 8.62
N GLU A 283 -9.65 -3.44 8.11
CA GLU A 283 -11.09 -3.74 8.19
C GLU A 283 -11.58 -3.91 9.63
N ALA A 284 -10.83 -4.62 10.45
CA ALA A 284 -11.26 -4.99 11.80
C ALA A 284 -11.42 -3.79 12.76
N ILE A 285 -10.62 -2.75 12.60
CA ILE A 285 -10.52 -1.66 13.57
C ILE A 285 -11.45 -0.47 13.31
N GLN A 286 -12.16 -0.40 12.17
CA GLN A 286 -12.93 0.80 11.81
C GLN A 286 -14.19 0.99 12.67
N ALA A 287 -15.01 -0.04 12.81
CA ALA A 287 -16.30 0.09 13.49
C ALA A 287 -16.20 0.54 14.96
N PRO A 288 -15.27 0.04 15.79
CA PRO A 288 -15.06 0.58 17.13
C PRO A 288 -14.71 2.08 17.13
N VAL A 289 -13.82 2.50 16.22
CA VAL A 289 -13.40 3.91 16.11
C VAL A 289 -14.55 4.79 15.62
N MET A 290 -15.35 4.32 14.68
CA MET A 290 -16.54 5.08 14.23
C MET A 290 -17.54 5.29 15.37
N ARG A 291 -17.81 4.27 16.18
CA ARG A 291 -18.66 4.42 17.39
C ARG A 291 -18.10 5.44 18.37
N GLU A 292 -16.80 5.41 18.61
CA GLU A 292 -16.15 6.39 19.49
C GLU A 292 -16.20 7.82 18.91
N ASN A 293 -15.98 7.97 17.59
CA ASN A 293 -16.11 9.26 16.92
C ASN A 293 -17.53 9.83 17.08
N ILE A 294 -18.57 9.00 16.89
CA ILE A 294 -19.98 9.40 17.08
C ILE A 294 -20.21 9.83 18.53
N ALA A 295 -19.74 9.07 19.52
CA ALA A 295 -19.85 9.41 20.93
C ALA A 295 -19.15 10.75 21.27
N ASN A 296 -18.13 11.13 20.51
CA ASN A 296 -17.41 12.41 20.62
C ASN A 296 -17.98 13.53 19.71
N GLY A 297 -19.21 13.36 19.22
CA GLY A 297 -19.95 14.38 18.48
C GLY A 297 -19.62 14.47 16.99
N VAL A 298 -18.96 13.46 16.41
CA VAL A 298 -18.80 13.36 14.95
C VAL A 298 -20.12 12.94 14.32
N GLN A 299 -20.51 13.60 13.28
CA GLN A 299 -21.66 13.27 12.45
C GLN A 299 -21.21 12.58 11.17
N ASN A 300 -21.54 11.31 11.04
CA ASN A 300 -21.36 10.60 9.78
C ASN A 300 -22.43 11.07 8.79
N LYS A 301 -21.99 11.52 7.64
CA LYS A 301 -22.82 11.98 6.53
C LYS A 301 -22.60 11.10 5.31
N TYR A 302 -23.60 11.03 4.47
CA TYR A 302 -23.53 10.26 3.22
C TYR A 302 -23.80 11.18 2.06
N TRP A 303 -23.00 11.04 1.01
CA TRP A 303 -23.28 11.72 -0.23
C TRP A 303 -24.59 11.21 -0.83
N SER A 304 -25.39 12.11 -1.38
CA SER A 304 -26.54 11.71 -2.19
C SER A 304 -26.10 11.06 -3.48
N ASP A 305 -27.00 10.28 -4.09
CA ASP A 305 -26.74 9.67 -5.41
C ASP A 305 -26.40 10.75 -6.47
N ASP A 306 -27.06 11.92 -6.43
CA ASP A 306 -26.77 13.05 -7.32
C ASP A 306 -25.36 13.63 -7.11
N MET A 307 -24.90 13.70 -5.86
CA MET A 307 -23.53 14.14 -5.56
C MET A 307 -22.50 13.12 -6.06
N LEU A 308 -22.73 11.85 -5.85
CA LEU A 308 -21.86 10.79 -6.35
C LEU A 308 -21.81 10.80 -7.87
N ALA A 309 -22.95 10.93 -8.55
CA ALA A 309 -23.00 11.07 -10.01
C ALA A 309 -22.25 12.33 -10.51
N THR A 310 -22.31 13.42 -9.74
CA THR A 310 -21.55 14.65 -10.05
C THR A 310 -20.04 14.40 -9.94
N PHE A 311 -19.58 13.73 -8.88
CA PHE A 311 -18.17 13.38 -8.72
C PHE A 311 -17.70 12.44 -9.83
N GLU A 312 -18.50 11.45 -10.19
CA GLU A 312 -18.18 10.49 -11.25
C GLU A 312 -18.07 11.16 -12.63
N ALA A 313 -19.02 12.04 -12.97
CA ALA A 313 -18.93 12.82 -14.21
C ALA A 313 -17.65 13.68 -14.27
N LYS A 314 -17.24 14.29 -13.15
CA LYS A 314 -15.97 15.03 -13.08
C LYS A 314 -14.75 14.11 -13.14
N TRP A 315 -14.86 12.92 -12.61
CA TRP A 315 -13.82 11.91 -12.77
C TRP A 315 -13.61 11.50 -14.23
N GLU A 316 -14.66 11.30 -14.98
CA GLU A 316 -14.58 10.99 -16.42
C GLU A 316 -13.86 12.12 -17.20
N GLU A 317 -14.12 13.39 -16.86
CA GLU A 317 -13.39 14.53 -17.43
C GLU A 317 -11.89 14.46 -17.10
N VAL A 318 -11.54 14.16 -15.83
CA VAL A 318 -10.13 14.01 -15.40
C VAL A 318 -9.46 12.86 -16.16
N VAL A 319 -10.11 11.71 -16.30
CA VAL A 319 -9.59 10.58 -17.08
C VAL A 319 -9.31 10.98 -18.53
N ALA A 320 -10.23 11.68 -19.17
CA ALA A 320 -10.06 12.13 -20.55
C ALA A 320 -8.84 13.04 -20.69
N GLU A 321 -8.69 14.01 -19.79
CA GLU A 321 -7.56 14.95 -19.77
C GLU A 321 -6.24 14.25 -19.51
N GLN A 322 -6.18 13.36 -18.51
CA GLN A 322 -4.97 12.63 -18.16
C GLN A 322 -4.54 11.68 -19.29
N LYS A 323 -5.48 11.00 -19.94
CA LYS A 323 -5.20 10.16 -21.13
C LYS A 323 -4.63 10.97 -22.30
N ALA A 324 -5.11 12.19 -22.50
CA ALA A 324 -4.61 13.08 -23.55
C ALA A 324 -3.22 13.63 -23.24
N ALA A 325 -2.90 13.86 -21.96
CA ALA A 325 -1.66 14.46 -21.51
C ALA A 325 -0.51 13.44 -21.32
N ASP A 326 -0.81 12.19 -20.93
CA ASP A 326 0.18 11.19 -20.57
C ASP A 326 -0.12 9.83 -21.24
N PRO A 327 0.67 9.43 -22.26
CA PRO A 327 0.54 8.11 -22.89
C PRO A 327 0.69 6.93 -21.94
N ALA A 328 1.50 7.06 -20.87
CA ALA A 328 1.64 6.01 -19.87
C ALA A 328 0.34 5.88 -19.06
N PHE A 329 -0.28 6.99 -18.67
CA PHE A 329 -1.60 6.99 -18.04
C PHE A 329 -2.64 6.32 -18.94
N ALA A 330 -2.69 6.69 -20.24
CA ALA A 330 -3.63 6.11 -21.19
C ALA A 330 -3.48 4.59 -21.31
N LYS A 331 -2.23 4.10 -21.41
CA LYS A 331 -1.92 2.65 -21.48
C LYS A 331 -2.37 1.91 -20.22
N ILE A 332 -2.01 2.43 -19.04
CA ILE A 332 -2.31 1.78 -17.76
C ILE A 332 -3.81 1.81 -17.48
N TRP A 333 -4.47 2.94 -17.76
CA TRP A 333 -5.91 3.07 -17.60
C TRP A 333 -6.69 2.10 -18.49
N ALA A 334 -6.27 1.93 -19.75
CA ALA A 334 -6.92 0.98 -20.66
C ALA A 334 -6.84 -0.47 -20.15
N ASP A 335 -5.69 -0.88 -19.62
CA ASP A 335 -5.50 -2.22 -19.04
C ASP A 335 -6.34 -2.42 -17.77
N LEU A 336 -6.28 -1.44 -16.84
CA LEU A 336 -7.07 -1.49 -15.62
C LEU A 336 -8.58 -1.52 -15.92
N SER A 337 -9.03 -0.69 -16.87
CA SER A 337 -10.46 -0.65 -17.26
C SER A 337 -10.93 -1.97 -17.86
N ALA A 338 -10.14 -2.57 -18.75
CA ALA A 338 -10.48 -3.87 -19.33
C ALA A 338 -10.53 -4.98 -18.25
N PHE A 339 -9.58 -4.97 -17.31
CA PHE A 339 -9.61 -5.91 -16.17
C PHE A 339 -10.87 -5.74 -15.33
N ARG A 340 -11.28 -4.50 -15.08
CA ARG A 340 -12.46 -4.17 -14.29
C ARG A 340 -13.76 -4.58 -14.98
N GLU A 341 -13.86 -4.46 -16.31
CA GLU A 341 -15.00 -4.95 -17.08
C GLU A 341 -15.21 -6.46 -16.90
N ASP A 342 -14.12 -7.24 -16.98
CA ASP A 342 -14.15 -8.68 -16.73
C ASP A 342 -14.48 -9.00 -15.26
N TYR A 343 -13.89 -8.26 -14.31
CA TYR A 343 -14.13 -8.47 -12.88
C TYR A 343 -15.57 -8.16 -12.49
N ALA A 344 -16.21 -7.16 -13.10
CA ALA A 344 -17.60 -6.79 -12.84
C ALA A 344 -18.57 -7.93 -13.15
N LEU A 345 -18.27 -8.78 -14.14
CA LEU A 345 -19.06 -9.99 -14.41
C LEU A 345 -19.01 -10.95 -13.21
N TRP A 346 -17.84 -11.14 -12.61
CA TRP A 346 -17.68 -11.96 -11.42
C TRP A 346 -18.38 -11.33 -10.21
N GLU A 347 -18.12 -10.05 -9.95
CA GLU A 347 -18.68 -9.31 -8.82
C GLU A 347 -20.20 -9.35 -8.78
N LYS A 348 -20.85 -9.07 -9.92
CA LYS A 348 -22.31 -9.10 -10.06
C LYS A 348 -22.94 -10.45 -9.70
N ASN A 349 -22.21 -11.56 -9.93
CA ASN A 349 -22.76 -12.91 -9.78
C ASN A 349 -22.36 -13.59 -8.47
N ALA A 350 -21.24 -13.20 -7.88
CA ALA A 350 -20.64 -13.91 -6.75
C ALA A 350 -20.92 -13.24 -5.38
N PHE A 351 -21.06 -11.93 -5.35
CA PHE A 351 -21.22 -11.21 -4.09
C PHE A 351 -22.70 -10.96 -3.77
N LEU A 352 -23.03 -11.13 -2.49
CA LEU A 352 -24.35 -10.73 -2.01
C LEU A 352 -24.48 -9.20 -2.07
N PRO A 353 -25.68 -8.68 -2.45
CA PRO A 353 -25.90 -7.23 -2.38
C PRO A 353 -25.58 -6.68 -0.99
N ARG A 354 -24.78 -5.63 -0.93
CA ARG A 354 -24.57 -4.92 0.34
C ARG A 354 -25.89 -4.30 0.76
N GLY A 355 -26.36 -4.62 1.97
CA GLY A 355 -27.58 -4.02 2.52
C GLY A 355 -27.47 -2.49 2.52
N LYS A 356 -28.51 -1.83 2.06
CA LYS A 356 -28.66 -0.38 2.11
C LYS A 356 -28.79 0.11 3.55
#